data_4ab687c75962517d56e079f025452c14
#
_entry.id   4ab687c75962517d56e079f025452c14
#
_cell.length_a   1.000
_cell.length_b   1.000
_cell.length_c   1.000
_cell.angle_alpha   90.00
_cell.angle_beta   90.00
_cell.angle_gamma   90.00
#
_symmetry.space_group_name_H-M   'P 1'
#
loop_
_entity.id
_entity.type
_entity.pdbx_description
1 polymer ?
#
loop_
_entity_poly.entity_id
_entity_poly.type
_entity_poly.pdbx_seq_one_letter_code
_entity_poly.pdbx_strand_id
1 'polypeptide(L)'
;YYGEFADAAGETAEQFEQWALEADSGVVLARAIQVRGPGTVDLVIVGPDGVPSSGLIETVDAYVQSKRLLCRDVLVRGPTEVPTSVEATIWLSPDTSDALDDAETLAVARVAALFTPDPDITDVRALGVGRSVYLTGALMDALKGASVDTAYVQIALPASNVTVGSDGIAVLSAPATITVARLVLNDDGTWSEP
;
A
#
# COMPACT_ATOMS: atom_id res chain seq x y z
N TYR A 1 -4.29 8.09 -39.82
CA TYR A 1 -5.59 7.40 -39.80
C TYR A 1 -5.53 6.04 -39.04
N TYR A 2 -4.44 5.74 -38.36
CA TYR A 2 -4.28 4.53 -37.52
C TYR A 2 -4.43 4.78 -36.01
N GLY A 3 -4.58 6.03 -35.61
CA GLY A 3 -4.69 6.39 -34.18
C GLY A 3 -6.10 6.22 -33.58
N GLU A 4 -7.16 6.30 -34.40
CA GLU A 4 -8.55 6.19 -33.92
C GLU A 4 -9.02 4.75 -33.70
N PHE A 5 -8.34 3.74 -34.25
CA PHE A 5 -8.71 2.33 -34.10
C PHE A 5 -8.04 1.65 -32.89
N ALA A 6 -7.02 2.26 -32.29
CA ALA A 6 -6.38 1.74 -31.10
C ALA A 6 -7.29 1.88 -29.85
N ASP A 7 -8.11 2.94 -29.80
CA ASP A 7 -9.09 3.16 -28.72
C ASP A 7 -10.34 2.26 -28.83
N ALA A 8 -10.60 1.68 -30.01
CA ALA A 8 -11.76 0.84 -30.26
C ALA A 8 -11.50 -0.68 -30.10
N ALA A 9 -10.26 -1.09 -29.86
CA ALA A 9 -9.86 -2.50 -29.89
C ALA A 9 -9.92 -3.18 -28.53
N GLY A 10 -11.00 -3.04 -27.79
CA GLY A 10 -11.35 -3.89 -26.66
C GLY A 10 -11.12 -3.19 -25.32
N GLU A 11 -12.19 -2.95 -24.60
CA GLU A 11 -12.19 -2.51 -23.21
C GLU A 11 -11.51 -3.55 -22.32
N THR A 12 -10.18 -3.45 -22.18
CA THR A 12 -9.38 -4.24 -21.25
C THR A 12 -9.38 -3.60 -19.86
N ALA A 13 -8.96 -4.33 -18.85
CA ALA A 13 -8.80 -3.79 -17.50
C ALA A 13 -7.86 -2.58 -17.50
N GLU A 14 -6.75 -2.70 -18.22
CA GLU A 14 -5.73 -1.67 -18.34
C GLU A 14 -6.28 -0.39 -18.99
N GLN A 15 -7.21 -0.52 -19.94
CA GLN A 15 -7.85 0.63 -20.59
C GLN A 15 -8.71 1.42 -19.60
N PHE A 16 -9.50 0.74 -18.75
CA PHE A 16 -10.28 1.40 -17.70
C PHE A 16 -9.39 2.07 -16.66
N GLU A 17 -8.31 1.41 -16.25
CA GLU A 17 -7.33 1.96 -15.33
C GLU A 17 -6.66 3.22 -15.91
N GLN A 18 -6.28 3.19 -17.19
CA GLN A 18 -5.74 4.34 -17.88
C GLN A 18 -6.74 5.51 -17.95
N TRP A 19 -8.01 5.25 -18.29
CA TRP A 19 -9.04 6.28 -18.30
C TRP A 19 -9.26 6.93 -16.94
N ALA A 20 -9.15 6.16 -15.85
CA ALA A 20 -9.23 6.73 -14.52
C ALA A 20 -8.08 7.70 -14.24
N LEU A 21 -6.85 7.33 -14.60
CA LEU A 21 -5.66 8.17 -14.43
C LEU A 21 -5.69 9.41 -15.33
N GLU A 22 -6.28 9.31 -16.52
CA GLU A 22 -6.46 10.43 -17.44
C GLU A 22 -7.55 11.40 -17.00
N ALA A 23 -8.56 10.92 -16.29
CA ALA A 23 -9.74 11.70 -15.91
C ALA A 23 -9.39 12.83 -14.93
N ASP A 24 -8.53 12.57 -13.97
CA ASP A 24 -8.13 13.55 -12.95
C ASP A 24 -6.77 13.17 -12.34
N SER A 25 -5.90 14.16 -12.17
CA SER A 25 -4.58 14.00 -11.54
C SER A 25 -4.63 13.63 -10.06
N GLY A 26 -5.78 13.75 -9.42
CA GLY A 26 -6.04 13.26 -8.06
C GLY A 26 -6.17 11.73 -7.95
N VAL A 27 -6.23 11.01 -9.08
CA VAL A 27 -6.18 9.55 -9.07
C VAL A 27 -4.72 9.10 -9.02
N VAL A 28 -4.30 8.50 -7.91
CA VAL A 28 -2.93 7.98 -7.72
C VAL A 28 -2.83 6.55 -8.25
N LEU A 29 -3.85 5.73 -7.98
CA LEU A 29 -3.93 4.35 -8.44
C LEU A 29 -5.33 4.06 -8.96
N ALA A 30 -5.42 3.19 -9.95
CA ALA A 30 -6.66 2.64 -10.45
C ALA A 30 -6.53 1.13 -10.64
N ARG A 31 -7.60 0.39 -10.39
CA ARG A 31 -7.68 -1.04 -10.64
C ARG A 31 -9.06 -1.45 -11.11
N ALA A 32 -9.12 -2.05 -12.28
CA ALA A 32 -10.34 -2.62 -12.83
C ALA A 32 -10.47 -4.09 -12.44
N ILE A 33 -11.58 -4.45 -11.81
CA ILE A 33 -11.88 -5.81 -11.35
C ILE A 33 -13.28 -6.22 -11.77
N GLN A 34 -13.51 -7.53 -11.87
CA GLN A 34 -14.81 -8.09 -12.23
C GLN A 34 -15.34 -8.92 -11.07
N VAL A 35 -16.02 -8.28 -10.12
CA VAL A 35 -16.56 -8.94 -8.92
C VAL A 35 -18.08 -9.08 -8.94
N ARG A 36 -18.80 -8.25 -9.71
CA ARG A 36 -20.27 -8.25 -9.80
C ARG A 36 -20.81 -9.26 -10.83
N GLY A 37 -19.95 -9.88 -11.64
CA GLY A 37 -20.34 -10.89 -12.64
C GLY A 37 -19.97 -10.50 -14.08
N PRO A 38 -20.31 -11.35 -15.07
CA PRO A 38 -19.96 -11.09 -16.47
C PRO A 38 -20.57 -9.80 -17.01
N GLY A 39 -19.76 -9.03 -17.75
CA GLY A 39 -20.19 -7.77 -18.37
C GLY A 39 -20.12 -6.56 -17.43
N THR A 40 -19.74 -6.76 -16.17
CA THR A 40 -19.57 -5.67 -15.20
C THR A 40 -18.08 -5.38 -14.97
N VAL A 41 -17.75 -4.12 -14.66
CA VAL A 41 -16.41 -3.69 -14.28
C VAL A 41 -16.54 -2.80 -13.05
N ASP A 42 -15.86 -3.16 -11.97
CA ASP A 42 -15.67 -2.26 -10.83
C ASP A 42 -14.31 -1.60 -11.00
N LEU A 43 -14.31 -0.29 -11.19
CA LEU A 43 -13.11 0.52 -11.29
C LEU A 43 -12.83 1.12 -9.92
N VAL A 44 -11.90 0.52 -9.21
CA VAL A 44 -11.46 0.96 -7.88
C VAL A 44 -10.37 2.01 -8.07
N ILE A 45 -10.62 3.23 -7.59
CA ILE A 45 -9.68 4.34 -7.66
C ILE A 45 -9.18 4.72 -6.26
N VAL A 46 -7.95 5.16 -6.18
CA VAL A 46 -7.29 5.58 -4.93
C VAL A 46 -6.79 7.01 -5.10
N GLY A 47 -7.11 7.84 -4.13
CA GLY A 47 -6.61 9.21 -4.04
C GLY A 47 -5.26 9.29 -3.30
N PRO A 48 -4.68 10.50 -3.16
CA PRO A 48 -3.40 10.69 -2.46
C PRO A 48 -3.42 10.25 -1.00
N ASP A 49 -4.56 10.38 -0.35
CA ASP A 49 -4.77 10.00 1.06
C ASP A 49 -5.41 8.60 1.21
N GLY A 50 -5.43 7.79 0.14
CA GLY A 50 -6.06 6.47 0.10
C GLY A 50 -7.48 6.54 -0.44
N VAL A 51 -8.47 6.87 0.40
CA VAL A 51 -9.88 6.95 -0.03
C VAL A 51 -10.14 8.21 -0.86
N PRO A 52 -10.64 8.08 -2.10
CA PRO A 52 -10.95 9.22 -2.94
C PRO A 52 -12.16 9.99 -2.41
N SER A 53 -12.18 11.31 -2.62
CA SER A 53 -13.37 12.12 -2.35
C SER A 53 -14.52 11.76 -3.29
N SER A 54 -15.77 12.05 -2.87
CA SER A 54 -16.94 11.84 -3.73
C SER A 54 -16.84 12.61 -5.06
N GLY A 55 -16.30 13.85 -5.02
CA GLY A 55 -16.10 14.66 -6.23
C GLY A 55 -15.10 14.03 -7.20
N LEU A 56 -14.03 13.41 -6.70
CA LEU A 56 -13.09 12.68 -7.55
C LEU A 56 -13.76 11.47 -8.20
N ILE A 57 -14.54 10.70 -7.42
CA ILE A 57 -15.30 9.55 -7.94
C ILE A 57 -16.25 10.00 -9.05
N GLU A 58 -17.02 11.08 -8.83
CA GLU A 58 -17.96 11.62 -9.82
C GLU A 58 -17.27 12.08 -11.10
N THR A 59 -16.10 12.73 -10.98
CA THR A 59 -15.32 13.19 -12.15
C THR A 59 -14.84 12.00 -12.97
N VAL A 60 -14.27 10.99 -12.31
CA VAL A 60 -13.78 9.77 -12.98
C VAL A 60 -14.93 9.00 -13.59
N ASP A 61 -16.06 8.86 -12.86
CA ASP A 61 -17.23 8.16 -13.39
C ASP A 61 -17.77 8.85 -14.65
N ALA A 62 -17.96 10.17 -14.65
CA ALA A 62 -18.43 10.90 -15.79
C ALA A 62 -17.52 10.72 -17.02
N TYR A 63 -16.19 10.73 -16.81
CA TYR A 63 -15.22 10.53 -17.88
C TYR A 63 -15.29 9.11 -18.46
N VAL A 64 -15.29 8.09 -17.61
CA VAL A 64 -15.35 6.68 -18.01
C VAL A 64 -16.68 6.37 -18.70
N GLN A 65 -17.81 6.87 -18.17
CA GLN A 65 -19.14 6.70 -18.77
C GLN A 65 -19.21 7.30 -20.20
N SER A 66 -18.45 8.36 -20.46
CA SER A 66 -18.41 8.97 -21.81
C SER A 66 -17.62 8.14 -22.83
N LYS A 67 -16.72 7.26 -22.37
CA LYS A 67 -15.83 6.47 -23.23
C LYS A 67 -16.23 5.01 -23.37
N ARG A 68 -16.91 4.43 -22.35
CA ARG A 68 -17.26 3.01 -22.33
C ARG A 68 -18.27 2.63 -23.42
N LEU A 69 -18.27 1.36 -23.79
CA LEU A 69 -19.31 0.80 -24.64
C LEU A 69 -20.65 0.67 -23.89
N LEU A 70 -21.77 0.85 -24.61
CA LEU A 70 -23.10 0.80 -24.02
C LEU A 70 -23.46 -0.53 -23.33
N CYS A 71 -22.82 -1.61 -23.74
CA CYS A 71 -23.07 -2.95 -23.20
C CYS A 71 -22.26 -3.26 -21.90
N ARG A 72 -21.40 -2.36 -21.45
CA ARG A 72 -20.63 -2.51 -20.22
C ARG A 72 -21.29 -1.77 -19.06
N ASP A 73 -21.41 -2.46 -17.93
CA ASP A 73 -21.82 -1.85 -16.67
C ASP A 73 -20.56 -1.55 -15.85
N VAL A 74 -20.17 -0.28 -15.79
CA VAL A 74 -18.99 0.21 -15.06
C VAL A 74 -19.43 0.96 -13.82
N LEU A 75 -18.85 0.57 -12.69
CA LEU A 75 -19.03 1.24 -11.39
C LEU A 75 -17.69 1.79 -10.93
N VAL A 76 -17.57 3.10 -10.81
CA VAL A 76 -16.39 3.74 -10.21
C VAL A 76 -16.61 3.90 -8.71
N ARG A 77 -15.64 3.46 -7.90
CA ARG A 77 -15.72 3.53 -6.45
C ARG A 77 -14.34 3.59 -5.78
N GLY A 78 -14.33 3.96 -4.51
CA GLY A 78 -13.15 3.85 -3.67
C GLY A 78 -12.83 2.40 -3.26
N PRO A 79 -11.65 2.14 -2.72
CA PRO A 79 -11.26 0.85 -2.19
C PRO A 79 -11.99 0.55 -0.87
N THR A 80 -12.07 -0.73 -0.52
CA THR A 80 -12.46 -1.16 0.82
C THR A 80 -11.25 -1.05 1.74
N GLU A 81 -11.33 -0.23 2.78
CA GLU A 81 -10.23 -0.09 3.75
C GLU A 81 -10.10 -1.31 4.64
N VAL A 82 -8.88 -1.78 4.82
CA VAL A 82 -8.51 -2.81 5.79
C VAL A 82 -7.59 -2.17 6.83
N PRO A 83 -8.15 -1.72 7.97
CA PRO A 83 -7.36 -1.06 9.01
C PRO A 83 -6.34 -2.03 9.61
N THR A 84 -5.09 -1.59 9.64
CA THR A 84 -3.96 -2.39 10.11
C THR A 84 -3.21 -1.59 11.18
N SER A 85 -3.04 -2.17 12.36
CA SER A 85 -2.18 -1.62 13.40
C SER A 85 -0.79 -2.23 13.28
N VAL A 86 0.24 -1.42 13.46
CA VAL A 86 1.63 -1.88 13.46
C VAL A 86 2.27 -1.56 14.80
N GLU A 87 2.71 -2.62 15.49
CA GLU A 87 3.50 -2.55 16.71
C GLU A 87 4.72 -3.45 16.56
N ALA A 88 5.91 -2.91 16.79
CA ALA A 88 7.15 -3.65 16.62
C ALA A 88 8.23 -3.18 17.59
N THR A 89 9.14 -4.08 17.91
CA THR A 89 10.39 -3.77 18.61
C THR A 89 11.56 -4.07 17.70
N ILE A 90 12.47 -3.11 17.58
CA ILE A 90 13.71 -3.22 16.82
C ILE A 90 14.87 -3.27 17.80
N TRP A 91 15.66 -4.30 17.69
CA TRP A 91 16.86 -4.50 18.51
C TRP A 91 18.08 -4.16 17.67
N LEU A 92 18.84 -3.17 18.12
CA LEU A 92 20.10 -2.77 17.48
C LEU A 92 21.27 -3.52 18.12
N SER A 93 22.34 -3.67 17.34
CA SER A 93 23.61 -4.16 17.85
C SER A 93 24.09 -3.27 19.01
N PRO A 94 24.70 -3.82 20.06
CA PRO A 94 25.22 -3.02 21.17
C PRO A 94 26.36 -2.08 20.77
N ASP A 95 27.06 -2.40 19.70
CA ASP A 95 28.19 -1.59 19.19
C ASP A 95 27.72 -0.45 18.25
N THR A 96 26.39 -0.33 18.03
CA THR A 96 25.86 0.71 17.15
C THR A 96 26.15 2.11 17.67
N SER A 97 26.55 3.00 16.78
CA SER A 97 26.64 4.44 17.04
C SER A 97 25.33 5.18 16.77
N ASP A 98 24.33 4.50 16.20
CA ASP A 98 23.06 5.10 15.84
C ASP A 98 22.28 5.56 17.10
N ALA A 99 21.68 6.73 17.01
CA ALA A 99 20.77 7.18 18.05
C ALA A 99 19.45 6.39 17.97
N LEU A 100 18.95 5.91 19.10
CA LEU A 100 17.73 5.11 19.15
C LEU A 100 16.53 5.88 18.62
N ASP A 101 16.43 7.17 18.97
CA ASP A 101 15.33 8.05 18.55
C ASP A 101 15.33 8.30 17.03
N ASP A 102 16.51 8.38 16.40
CA ASP A 102 16.63 8.53 14.96
C ASP A 102 16.18 7.26 14.23
N ALA A 103 16.59 6.08 14.74
CA ALA A 103 16.18 4.79 14.21
C ALA A 103 14.66 4.58 14.37
N GLU A 104 14.08 4.96 15.51
CA GLU A 104 12.63 4.93 15.74
C GLU A 104 11.89 5.83 14.76
N THR A 105 12.32 7.08 14.62
CA THR A 105 11.72 8.04 13.69
C THR A 105 11.76 7.54 12.26
N LEU A 106 12.89 6.99 11.84
CA LEU A 106 13.05 6.43 10.49
C LEU A 106 12.19 5.19 10.29
N ALA A 107 12.09 4.31 11.29
CA ALA A 107 11.23 3.12 11.22
C ALA A 107 9.75 3.50 11.06
N VAL A 108 9.27 4.45 11.87
CA VAL A 108 7.89 4.96 11.77
C VAL A 108 7.62 5.57 10.39
N ALA A 109 8.55 6.39 9.88
CA ALA A 109 8.42 7.00 8.56
C ALA A 109 8.39 5.96 7.43
N ARG A 110 9.24 4.92 7.50
CA ARG A 110 9.27 3.83 6.51
C ARG A 110 8.00 2.99 6.54
N VAL A 111 7.49 2.70 7.73
CA VAL A 111 6.21 1.98 7.85
C VAL A 111 5.07 2.84 7.30
N ALA A 112 5.02 4.14 7.62
CA ALA A 112 4.01 5.04 7.08
C ALA A 112 4.07 5.10 5.55
N ALA A 113 5.27 5.23 4.97
CA ALA A 113 5.47 5.24 3.53
C ALA A 113 4.98 3.94 2.85
N LEU A 114 5.10 2.78 3.53
CA LEU A 114 4.61 1.51 3.00
C LEU A 114 3.09 1.50 2.77
N PHE A 115 2.33 2.21 3.62
CA PHE A 115 0.86 2.31 3.53
C PHE A 115 0.39 3.53 2.74
N THR A 116 1.30 4.36 2.25
CA THR A 116 0.97 5.50 1.40
C THR A 116 0.81 5.02 -0.06
N PRO A 117 -0.27 5.39 -0.75
CA PRO A 117 -0.43 5.07 -2.16
C PRO A 117 0.71 5.67 -3.00
N ASP A 118 1.34 4.86 -3.85
CA ASP A 118 2.43 5.30 -4.72
C ASP A 118 2.06 4.99 -6.18
N PRO A 119 2.05 6.01 -7.08
CA PRO A 119 1.78 5.81 -8.50
C PRO A 119 2.88 5.00 -9.21
N ASP A 120 4.11 5.08 -8.73
CA ASP A 120 5.26 4.35 -9.28
C ASP A 120 5.42 2.95 -8.65
N ILE A 121 4.32 2.19 -8.49
CA ILE A 121 4.39 0.81 -7.95
C ILE A 121 5.17 -0.11 -8.92
N THR A 122 6.38 0.22 -9.19
CA THR A 122 7.39 -0.72 -9.73
C THR A 122 8.01 -1.55 -8.60
N ASP A 123 7.95 -1.06 -7.36
CA ASP A 123 8.37 -1.83 -6.20
C ASP A 123 7.25 -2.78 -5.76
N VAL A 124 7.50 -4.08 -5.92
CA VAL A 124 6.61 -5.16 -5.45
C VAL A 124 6.36 -5.12 -3.93
N ARG A 125 7.07 -4.29 -3.20
CA ARG A 125 6.96 -4.10 -1.74
C ARG A 125 5.91 -3.07 -1.36
N ALA A 126 5.57 -2.13 -2.26
CA ALA A 126 4.53 -1.14 -1.99
C ALA A 126 3.15 -1.80 -1.87
N LEU A 127 2.38 -1.39 -0.89
CA LEU A 127 1.02 -1.86 -0.70
C LEU A 127 0.08 -1.08 -1.63
N GLY A 128 -0.65 -1.81 -2.46
CA GLY A 128 -1.63 -1.25 -3.37
C GLY A 128 -2.97 -1.98 -3.28
N VAL A 129 -3.90 -1.63 -4.16
CA VAL A 129 -5.22 -2.27 -4.20
C VAL A 129 -5.09 -3.79 -4.40
N GLY A 130 -5.70 -4.56 -3.51
CA GLY A 130 -5.69 -6.02 -3.52
C GLY A 130 -4.38 -6.66 -3.06
N ARG A 131 -3.48 -5.91 -2.44
CA ARG A 131 -2.23 -6.44 -1.90
C ARG A 131 -2.30 -6.64 -0.40
N SER A 132 -2.04 -7.87 0.03
CA SER A 132 -2.01 -8.25 1.45
C SER A 132 -0.71 -7.81 2.11
N VAL A 133 -0.78 -7.50 3.41
CA VAL A 133 0.39 -7.17 4.23
C VAL A 133 1.02 -8.46 4.74
N TYR A 134 2.23 -8.75 4.27
CA TYR A 134 3.00 -9.90 4.72
C TYR A 134 4.05 -9.47 5.74
N LEU A 135 4.05 -10.12 6.93
CA LEU A 135 4.98 -9.83 8.02
C LEU A 135 6.43 -10.04 7.62
N THR A 136 6.70 -11.12 6.87
CA THR A 136 8.06 -11.48 6.43
C THR A 136 8.49 -10.78 5.14
N GLY A 137 7.64 -9.95 4.57
CA GLY A 137 7.91 -9.20 3.33
C GLY A 137 8.18 -7.73 3.61
N ALA A 138 7.38 -6.88 2.95
CA ALA A 138 7.56 -5.42 2.95
C ALA A 138 7.61 -4.79 4.35
N LEU A 139 6.80 -5.28 5.30
CA LEU A 139 6.81 -4.74 6.66
C LEU A 139 8.13 -5.04 7.38
N MET A 140 8.62 -6.28 7.30
CA MET A 140 9.91 -6.64 7.88
C MET A 140 11.08 -5.87 7.25
N ASP A 141 11.05 -5.69 5.92
CA ASP A 141 12.07 -4.94 5.19
C ASP A 141 12.06 -3.45 5.55
N ALA A 142 10.87 -2.87 5.74
CA ALA A 142 10.73 -1.47 6.20
C ALA A 142 11.35 -1.28 7.59
N LEU A 143 11.06 -2.18 8.54
CA LEU A 143 11.58 -2.12 9.90
C LEU A 143 13.08 -2.38 9.96
N LYS A 144 13.59 -3.39 9.25
CA LYS A 144 15.04 -3.67 9.19
C LYS A 144 15.85 -2.55 8.56
N GLY A 145 15.24 -1.79 7.65
CA GLY A 145 15.89 -0.66 7.00
C GLY A 145 16.01 0.58 7.89
N ALA A 146 15.54 0.56 9.13
CA ALA A 146 15.64 1.68 10.06
C ALA A 146 17.07 1.96 10.51
N SER A 147 17.91 0.95 10.60
CA SER A 147 19.35 1.06 10.86
C SER A 147 20.10 -0.06 10.16
N VAL A 148 21.33 0.21 9.74
CA VAL A 148 22.25 -0.82 9.21
C VAL A 148 22.68 -1.82 10.28
N ASP A 149 22.60 -1.42 11.55
CA ASP A 149 22.99 -2.21 12.72
C ASP A 149 21.80 -2.93 13.36
N THR A 150 20.65 -3.05 12.64
CA THR A 150 19.50 -3.81 13.10
C THR A 150 19.86 -5.29 13.24
N ALA A 151 19.91 -5.77 14.47
CA ALA A 151 20.23 -7.16 14.78
C ALA A 151 18.98 -8.06 14.69
N TYR A 152 17.85 -7.58 15.24
CA TYR A 152 16.61 -8.34 15.33
C TYR A 152 15.39 -7.44 15.29
N VAL A 153 14.29 -7.93 14.73
CA VAL A 153 12.99 -7.26 14.70
C VAL A 153 11.91 -8.21 15.17
N GLN A 154 11.12 -7.79 16.14
CA GLN A 154 9.94 -8.49 16.61
C GLN A 154 8.70 -7.67 16.28
N ILE A 155 7.77 -8.26 15.52
CA ILE A 155 6.49 -7.66 15.19
C ILE A 155 5.44 -8.22 16.14
N ALA A 156 4.83 -7.36 16.96
CA ALA A 156 3.75 -7.72 17.86
C ALA A 156 2.39 -7.62 17.16
N LEU A 157 2.21 -6.56 16.36
CA LEU A 157 1.04 -6.36 15.50
C LEU A 157 1.46 -5.97 14.08
N PRO A 158 0.78 -6.48 13.06
CA PRO A 158 -0.27 -7.50 13.12
C PRO A 158 0.30 -8.88 13.51
N ALA A 159 -0.44 -9.64 14.32
CA ALA A 159 -0.01 -10.96 14.79
C ALA A 159 0.06 -12.05 13.70
N SER A 160 -0.52 -11.76 12.53
CA SER A 160 -0.51 -12.61 11.33
C SER A 160 -0.58 -11.75 10.08
N ASN A 161 -0.32 -12.36 8.93
CA ASN A 161 -0.49 -11.67 7.65
C ASN A 161 -1.91 -11.12 7.51
N VAL A 162 -2.03 -9.86 7.08
CA VAL A 162 -3.32 -9.21 6.84
C VAL A 162 -3.73 -9.47 5.40
N THR A 163 -4.83 -10.19 5.23
CA THR A 163 -5.39 -10.47 3.91
C THR A 163 -6.25 -9.30 3.45
N VAL A 164 -5.95 -8.79 2.28
CA VAL A 164 -6.69 -7.69 1.64
C VAL A 164 -7.42 -8.26 0.41
N GLY A 165 -8.72 -7.98 0.31
CA GLY A 165 -9.52 -8.38 -0.85
C GLY A 165 -9.06 -7.71 -2.15
N SER A 166 -9.52 -8.21 -3.28
CA SER A 166 -9.12 -7.69 -4.61
C SER A 166 -9.46 -6.22 -4.84
N ASP A 167 -10.40 -5.69 -4.07
CA ASP A 167 -10.89 -4.31 -4.08
C ASP A 167 -10.47 -3.51 -2.85
N GLY A 168 -9.70 -4.12 -1.95
CA GLY A 168 -9.28 -3.52 -0.70
C GLY A 168 -7.93 -2.81 -0.78
N ILE A 169 -7.67 -1.96 0.19
CA ILE A 169 -6.38 -1.37 0.47
C ILE A 169 -6.09 -1.46 1.97
N ALA A 170 -4.87 -1.86 2.33
CA ALA A 170 -4.45 -1.79 3.72
C ALA A 170 -4.16 -0.34 4.10
N VAL A 171 -4.68 0.11 5.24
CA VAL A 171 -4.45 1.45 5.76
C VAL A 171 -3.99 1.37 7.21
N LEU A 172 -3.12 2.27 7.64
CA LEU A 172 -2.76 2.36 9.05
C LEU A 172 -3.95 2.90 9.85
N SER A 173 -4.38 2.16 10.86
CA SER A 173 -5.45 2.58 11.78
C SER A 173 -5.00 3.67 12.75
N ALA A 174 -3.68 3.76 13.01
CA ALA A 174 -3.00 4.78 13.80
C ALA A 174 -1.52 4.81 13.37
N PRO A 175 -0.75 5.86 13.74
CA PRO A 175 0.70 5.83 13.57
C PRO A 175 1.30 4.55 14.15
N ALA A 176 2.31 3.98 13.47
CA ALA A 176 2.97 2.78 13.93
C ALA A 176 3.63 3.02 15.31
N THR A 177 3.44 2.09 16.24
CA THR A 177 4.12 2.11 17.54
C THR A 177 5.37 1.24 17.43
N ILE A 178 6.52 1.88 17.42
CA ILE A 178 7.80 1.20 17.26
C ILE A 178 8.68 1.55 18.45
N THR A 179 9.23 0.53 19.08
CA THR A 179 10.21 0.68 20.15
C THR A 179 11.58 0.26 19.62
N VAL A 180 12.59 1.07 19.84
CA VAL A 180 13.97 0.74 19.48
C VAL A 180 14.81 0.60 20.73
N ALA A 181 15.51 -0.53 20.87
CA ALA A 181 16.38 -0.81 22.00
C ALA A 181 17.71 -1.40 21.52
N ARG A 182 18.73 -1.36 22.38
CA ARG A 182 20.00 -2.03 22.13
C ARG A 182 20.03 -3.38 22.83
N LEU A 183 20.58 -4.38 22.17
CA LEU A 183 20.92 -5.61 22.82
C LEU A 183 22.04 -5.40 23.86
N VAL A 184 22.01 -6.17 24.93
CA VAL A 184 23.04 -6.15 25.95
C VAL A 184 23.97 -7.34 25.74
N LEU A 185 25.28 -7.08 25.72
CA LEU A 185 26.28 -8.15 25.69
C LEU A 185 26.51 -8.62 27.12
N ASN A 186 26.23 -9.87 27.38
CA ASN A 186 26.44 -10.53 28.66
C ASN A 186 27.92 -10.90 28.86
N ASP A 187 28.33 -11.13 30.12
CA ASP A 187 29.70 -11.53 30.46
C ASP A 187 30.12 -12.88 29.86
N ASP A 188 29.16 -13.72 29.48
CA ASP A 188 29.40 -15.01 28.80
C ASP A 188 29.52 -14.91 27.28
N GLY A 189 29.46 -13.70 26.73
CA GLY A 189 29.52 -13.43 25.30
C GLY A 189 28.20 -13.65 24.54
N THR A 190 27.10 -13.89 25.26
CA THR A 190 25.75 -13.96 24.66
C THR A 190 25.07 -12.60 24.65
N TRP A 191 24.07 -12.45 23.79
CA TRP A 191 23.26 -11.25 23.69
C TRP A 191 21.93 -11.47 24.39
N SER A 192 21.44 -10.47 25.09
CA SER A 192 20.11 -10.48 25.72
C SER A 192 19.41 -9.14 25.50
N GLU A 193 18.08 -9.20 25.66
CA GLU A 193 17.25 -8.01 25.84
C GLU A 193 17.61 -7.34 27.17
N PRO A 194 17.57 -6.01 27.24
CA PRO A 194 17.88 -5.27 28.47
C PRO A 194 16.94 -5.56 29.61
#